data_737c8173f16834068899d6cd1410a6cb
#
_entry.id   737c8173f16834068899d6cd1410a6cb
#
_cell.length_a   1.000
_cell.length_b   1.000
_cell.length_c   1.000
_cell.angle_alpha   90.00
_cell.angle_beta   90.00
_cell.angle_gamma   90.00
#
_symmetry.space_group_name_H-M   'P 1'
#
loop_
_entity.id
_entity.type
_entity.pdbx_description
1 polymer ?
#
loop_
_entity_poly.entity_id
_entity_poly.type
_entity_poly.pdbx_seq_one_letter_code
_entity_poly.pdbx_strand_id
1 'polypeptide(L)'
;RDYDAMDHALVNERFCADLLAQGELGPSVLDVGTGTALIPTELCKRAPDLRVVAIDLATHMLALGEKNVARAGFQDRVVLEKIDAKRMPYGDGSFTTTVSNSIIHHIPDPRAVLAEMARVTASGGLVFIRDLARPAAEADVDRLVALYAGEPPANPTAKASFENQRDLLRASLHAALTVDEVAAMANASGLAGCSVQLTSDRHWTLTFRKP
;
A
#
# COMPACT_ATOMS: atom_id res chain seq x y z
N ARG A 1 15.83 -6.01 -5.26
CA ARG A 1 15.84 -7.06 -6.32
C ARG A 1 14.92 -8.22 -5.98
N ASP A 2 14.89 -8.67 -4.72
CA ASP A 2 14.09 -9.83 -4.30
C ASP A 2 12.60 -9.50 -4.16
N TYR A 3 12.25 -8.26 -3.86
CA TYR A 3 10.87 -7.81 -3.72
C TYR A 3 10.09 -7.84 -5.06
N ASP A 4 10.69 -7.38 -6.17
CA ASP A 4 10.07 -7.41 -7.50
C ASP A 4 10.02 -8.82 -8.13
N ALA A 5 10.76 -9.78 -7.59
CA ALA A 5 10.75 -11.16 -8.07
C ALA A 5 9.57 -11.99 -7.51
N MET A 6 8.88 -11.49 -6.47
CA MET A 6 7.63 -12.10 -5.98
C MET A 6 6.50 -11.75 -6.95
N ASP A 7 5.64 -12.70 -7.24
CA ASP A 7 4.45 -12.47 -8.08
C ASP A 7 3.41 -11.63 -7.32
N HIS A 8 3.65 -10.30 -7.28
CA HIS A 8 2.72 -9.33 -6.72
C HIS A 8 1.61 -8.94 -7.71
N ALA A 9 1.62 -9.44 -8.94
CA ALA A 9 0.71 -9.02 -9.98
C ALA A 9 -0.76 -9.21 -9.56
N LEU A 10 -1.12 -10.41 -9.11
CA LEU A 10 -2.48 -10.71 -8.65
C LEU A 10 -2.92 -9.88 -7.44
N VAL A 11 -2.00 -9.61 -6.51
CA VAL A 11 -2.29 -8.80 -5.31
C VAL A 11 -2.55 -7.35 -5.70
N ASN A 12 -1.73 -6.79 -6.60
CA ASN A 12 -1.87 -5.42 -7.11
C ASN A 12 -3.12 -5.28 -7.97
N GLU A 13 -3.41 -6.25 -8.83
CA GLU A 13 -4.64 -6.31 -9.63
C GLU A 13 -5.88 -6.30 -8.72
N ARG A 14 -5.88 -7.12 -7.68
CA ARG A 14 -6.98 -7.18 -6.71
C ARG A 14 -7.13 -5.87 -5.95
N PHE A 15 -6.02 -5.26 -5.49
CA PHE A 15 -6.03 -3.95 -4.85
C PHE A 15 -6.69 -2.91 -5.75
N CYS A 16 -6.25 -2.81 -7.01
CA CYS A 16 -6.79 -1.85 -7.97
C CYS A 16 -8.27 -2.13 -8.30
N ALA A 17 -8.66 -3.40 -8.43
CA ALA A 17 -10.06 -3.76 -8.66
C ALA A 17 -10.96 -3.36 -7.49
N ASP A 18 -10.55 -3.65 -6.26
CA ASP A 18 -11.30 -3.32 -5.05
C ASP A 18 -11.35 -1.80 -4.81
N LEU A 19 -10.29 -1.06 -5.16
CA LEU A 19 -10.27 0.40 -5.12
C LEU A 19 -11.24 1.00 -6.15
N LEU A 20 -11.21 0.55 -7.40
CA LEU A 20 -12.11 1.02 -8.46
C LEU A 20 -13.58 0.69 -8.16
N ALA A 21 -13.85 -0.40 -7.45
CA ALA A 21 -15.19 -0.76 -6.98
C ALA A 21 -15.76 0.22 -5.93
N GLN A 22 -14.93 1.10 -5.33
CA GLN A 22 -15.41 2.16 -4.43
C GLN A 22 -16.13 3.30 -5.17
N GLY A 23 -16.17 3.27 -6.49
CA GLY A 23 -16.77 4.30 -7.34
C GLY A 23 -15.72 5.24 -7.95
N GLU A 24 -16.15 6.44 -8.31
CA GLU A 24 -15.25 7.41 -8.96
C GLU A 24 -14.12 7.84 -8.04
N LEU A 25 -12.88 7.71 -8.54
CA LEU A 25 -11.66 8.14 -7.83
C LEU A 25 -11.37 9.63 -8.05
N GLY A 26 -11.97 10.22 -9.08
CA GLY A 26 -11.63 11.57 -9.55
C GLY A 26 -10.27 11.58 -10.28
N PRO A 27 -9.84 12.75 -10.80
CA PRO A 27 -8.71 12.83 -11.72
C PRO A 27 -7.33 12.75 -11.04
N SER A 28 -7.26 12.98 -9.73
CA SER A 28 -5.99 13.16 -9.00
C SER A 28 -5.87 12.13 -7.87
N VAL A 29 -4.95 11.20 -8.03
CA VAL A 29 -4.66 10.14 -7.04
C VAL A 29 -3.28 10.36 -6.44
N LEU A 30 -3.17 10.23 -5.12
CA LEU A 30 -1.89 10.12 -4.42
C LEU A 30 -1.68 8.68 -3.95
N ASP A 31 -0.59 8.05 -4.37
CA ASP A 31 -0.15 6.74 -3.87
C ASP A 31 0.98 6.91 -2.85
N VAL A 32 0.69 6.57 -1.60
CA VAL A 32 1.57 6.79 -0.44
C VAL A 32 2.33 5.52 -0.12
N GLY A 33 3.65 5.57 -0.25
CA GLY A 33 4.53 4.41 -0.14
C GLY A 33 4.48 3.53 -1.38
N THR A 34 4.62 4.17 -2.54
CA THR A 34 4.43 3.54 -3.86
C THR A 34 5.40 2.42 -4.18
N GLY A 35 6.53 2.35 -3.47
CA GLY A 35 7.58 1.38 -3.74
C GLY A 35 8.07 1.48 -5.20
N THR A 36 7.91 0.41 -5.95
CA THR A 36 8.32 0.32 -7.35
C THR A 36 7.24 0.76 -8.35
N ALA A 37 6.21 1.49 -7.90
CA ALA A 37 5.12 2.08 -8.68
C ALA A 37 4.28 1.09 -9.49
N LEU A 38 4.11 -0.13 -8.99
CA LEU A 38 3.26 -1.15 -9.64
C LEU A 38 1.77 -0.81 -9.52
N ILE A 39 1.33 -0.28 -8.37
CA ILE A 39 -0.07 0.15 -8.17
C ILE A 39 -0.42 1.32 -9.11
N PRO A 40 0.33 2.44 -9.16
CA PRO A 40 0.10 3.52 -10.13
C PRO A 40 0.03 3.03 -11.58
N THR A 41 0.95 2.14 -11.95
CA THR A 41 1.00 1.57 -13.29
C THR A 41 -0.26 0.77 -13.60
N GLU A 42 -0.71 -0.05 -12.67
CA GLU A 42 -1.93 -0.87 -12.84
C GLU A 42 -3.21 -0.01 -12.86
N LEU A 43 -3.29 1.03 -12.01
CA LEU A 43 -4.39 1.99 -12.02
C LEU A 43 -4.48 2.72 -13.37
N CYS A 44 -3.36 3.18 -13.91
CA CYS A 44 -3.31 3.87 -15.19
C CYS A 44 -3.72 2.98 -16.38
N LYS A 45 -3.52 1.66 -16.31
CA LYS A 45 -4.04 0.72 -17.32
C LYS A 45 -5.56 0.65 -17.32
N ARG A 46 -6.17 0.66 -16.12
CA ARG A 46 -7.61 0.43 -15.91
C ARG A 46 -8.43 1.71 -16.00
N ALA A 47 -7.84 2.86 -15.72
CA ALA A 47 -8.51 4.16 -15.68
C ALA A 47 -7.68 5.19 -16.49
N PRO A 48 -8.02 5.43 -17.76
CA PRO A 48 -7.19 6.23 -18.67
C PRO A 48 -7.09 7.70 -18.29
N ASP A 49 -8.05 8.25 -17.57
CA ASP A 49 -8.09 9.66 -17.18
C ASP A 49 -7.39 9.97 -15.86
N LEU A 50 -6.93 8.95 -15.12
CA LEU A 50 -6.26 9.15 -13.85
C LEU A 50 -4.84 9.69 -14.03
N ARG A 51 -4.48 10.65 -13.16
CA ARG A 51 -3.11 11.10 -12.92
C ARG A 51 -2.71 10.71 -11.49
N VAL A 52 -1.54 10.15 -11.34
CA VAL A 52 -1.08 9.63 -10.06
C VAL A 52 0.21 10.35 -9.67
N VAL A 53 0.21 10.95 -8.49
CA VAL A 53 1.44 11.30 -7.78
C VAL A 53 1.77 10.12 -6.87
N ALA A 54 2.98 9.61 -6.97
CA ALA A 54 3.42 8.39 -6.31
C ALA A 54 4.64 8.70 -5.44
N ILE A 55 4.48 8.62 -4.11
CA ILE A 55 5.52 9.02 -3.18
C ILE A 55 6.13 7.84 -2.44
N ASP A 56 7.44 7.92 -2.21
CA ASP A 56 8.17 6.98 -1.35
C ASP A 56 9.38 7.67 -0.72
N LEU A 57 9.87 7.15 0.39
CA LEU A 57 11.09 7.66 1.02
C LEU A 57 12.35 6.97 0.47
N ALA A 58 12.21 5.76 -0.06
CA ALA A 58 13.30 4.91 -0.53
C ALA A 58 13.70 5.24 -1.97
N THR A 59 14.80 5.97 -2.12
CA THR A 59 15.32 6.40 -3.44
C THR A 59 15.53 5.23 -4.41
N HIS A 60 15.97 4.07 -3.91
CA HIS A 60 16.21 2.90 -4.77
C HIS A 60 14.89 2.29 -5.29
N MET A 61 13.80 2.39 -4.52
CA MET A 61 12.46 1.95 -4.95
C MET A 61 11.92 2.86 -6.04
N LEU A 62 12.04 4.18 -5.85
CA LEU A 62 11.64 5.17 -6.87
C LEU A 62 12.40 4.99 -8.18
N ALA A 63 13.72 4.72 -8.13
CA ALA A 63 14.51 4.47 -9.33
C ALA A 63 14.08 3.19 -10.10
N LEU A 64 13.54 2.18 -9.41
CA LEU A 64 12.90 1.03 -10.04
C LEU A 64 11.50 1.40 -10.57
N GLY A 65 10.76 2.21 -9.81
CA GLY A 65 9.45 2.73 -10.20
C GLY A 65 9.50 3.53 -11.51
N GLU A 66 10.48 4.41 -11.67
CA GLU A 66 10.72 5.15 -12.94
C GLU A 66 10.84 4.20 -14.14
N LYS A 67 11.58 3.09 -13.97
CA LYS A 67 11.74 2.09 -15.04
C LYS A 67 10.43 1.34 -15.32
N ASN A 68 9.64 1.03 -14.28
CA ASN A 68 8.37 0.35 -14.44
C ASN A 68 7.32 1.25 -15.11
N VAL A 69 7.24 2.52 -14.70
CA VAL A 69 6.37 3.54 -15.33
C VAL A 69 6.76 3.77 -16.80
N ALA A 70 8.06 3.89 -17.09
CA ALA A 70 8.56 4.08 -18.46
C ALA A 70 8.26 2.86 -19.35
N ARG A 71 8.48 1.64 -18.83
CA ARG A 71 8.16 0.41 -19.56
C ARG A 71 6.68 0.28 -19.88
N ALA A 72 5.82 0.79 -19.00
CA ALA A 72 4.37 0.78 -19.18
C ALA A 72 3.85 1.95 -20.04
N GLY A 73 4.68 2.95 -20.36
CA GLY A 73 4.32 4.12 -21.18
C GLY A 73 3.45 5.15 -20.45
N PHE A 74 3.60 5.27 -19.10
CA PHE A 74 2.75 6.15 -18.30
C PHE A 74 3.46 7.37 -17.70
N GLN A 75 4.62 7.79 -18.28
CA GLN A 75 5.41 8.91 -17.77
C GLN A 75 4.64 10.24 -17.75
N ASP A 76 3.65 10.40 -18.63
CA ASP A 76 2.82 11.61 -18.69
C ASP A 76 1.69 11.61 -17.63
N ARG A 77 1.46 10.50 -16.95
CA ARG A 77 0.36 10.31 -16.00
C ARG A 77 0.80 9.92 -14.58
N VAL A 78 2.02 9.43 -14.41
CA VAL A 78 2.57 9.01 -13.11
C VAL A 78 3.81 9.83 -12.83
N VAL A 79 3.77 10.61 -11.75
CA VAL A 79 4.90 11.40 -11.23
C VAL A 79 5.41 10.74 -9.96
N LEU A 80 6.71 10.41 -9.91
CA LEU A 80 7.33 9.85 -8.71
C LEU A 80 8.08 10.93 -7.95
N GLU A 81 7.86 11.00 -6.63
CA GLU A 81 8.48 12.01 -5.77
C GLU A 81 9.04 11.37 -4.50
N LYS A 82 10.24 11.82 -4.08
CA LYS A 82 10.82 11.40 -2.81
C LYS A 82 10.29 12.27 -1.68
N ILE A 83 9.29 11.77 -0.96
CA ILE A 83 8.59 12.50 0.11
C ILE A 83 8.40 11.59 1.33
N ASP A 84 8.60 12.16 2.53
CA ASP A 84 8.20 11.53 3.78
C ASP A 84 6.68 11.65 3.95
N ALA A 85 5.99 10.52 3.97
CA ALA A 85 4.54 10.44 4.11
C ALA A 85 4.02 11.04 5.44
N LYS A 86 4.88 11.22 6.44
CA LYS A 86 4.53 11.88 7.71
C LYS A 86 4.44 13.41 7.63
N ARG A 87 4.91 14.00 6.52
CA ARG A 87 4.89 15.44 6.27
C ARG A 87 4.94 15.72 4.78
N MET A 88 3.78 15.75 4.16
CA MET A 88 3.67 15.95 2.72
C MET A 88 3.61 17.44 2.35
N PRO A 89 4.35 17.91 1.32
CA PRO A 89 4.40 19.32 0.91
C PRO A 89 3.18 19.75 0.07
N TYR A 90 2.07 19.03 0.19
CA TYR A 90 0.85 19.35 -0.54
C TYR A 90 -0.12 20.14 0.33
N GLY A 91 -0.94 20.98 -0.30
CA GLY A 91 -2.03 21.71 0.37
C GLY A 91 -3.17 20.77 0.79
N ASP A 92 -4.03 21.26 1.69
CA ASP A 92 -5.22 20.53 2.11
C ASP A 92 -6.13 20.27 0.90
N GLY A 93 -6.66 19.06 0.78
CA GLY A 93 -7.57 18.70 -0.30
C GLY A 93 -6.98 18.66 -1.71
N SER A 94 -5.67 18.49 -1.84
CA SER A 94 -4.98 18.47 -3.15
C SER A 94 -5.34 17.26 -4.03
N PHE A 95 -5.83 16.18 -3.44
CA PHE A 95 -6.11 14.92 -4.15
C PHE A 95 -7.55 14.48 -3.97
N THR A 96 -8.13 13.98 -5.05
CA THR A 96 -9.50 13.39 -5.02
C THR A 96 -9.50 12.00 -4.38
N THR A 97 -8.38 11.30 -4.45
CA THR A 97 -8.20 9.99 -3.81
C THR A 97 -6.79 9.86 -3.27
N THR A 98 -6.64 9.36 -2.06
CA THR A 98 -5.35 8.95 -1.51
C THR A 98 -5.37 7.45 -1.22
N VAL A 99 -4.33 6.75 -1.66
CA VAL A 99 -4.22 5.30 -1.49
C VAL A 99 -2.90 4.93 -0.83
N SER A 100 -2.86 3.78 -0.20
CA SER A 100 -1.64 3.16 0.30
C SER A 100 -1.79 1.65 0.35
N ASN A 101 -0.73 0.92 0.00
CA ASN A 101 -0.72 -0.53 0.07
C ASN A 101 0.58 -1.04 0.71
N SER A 102 0.44 -1.77 1.81
CA SER A 102 1.54 -2.51 2.47
C SER A 102 2.72 -1.66 2.95
N ILE A 103 2.45 -0.45 3.50
CA ILE A 103 3.50 0.38 4.13
C ILE A 103 3.25 0.68 5.60
N ILE A 104 2.00 0.61 6.07
CA ILE A 104 1.64 1.04 7.43
C ILE A 104 2.39 0.22 8.49
N HIS A 105 2.53 -1.07 8.28
CA HIS A 105 3.26 -1.97 9.19
C HIS A 105 4.78 -1.70 9.27
N HIS A 106 5.35 -0.93 8.32
CA HIS A 106 6.74 -0.48 8.36
C HIS A 106 6.95 0.79 9.18
N ILE A 107 5.87 1.46 9.61
CA ILE A 107 5.93 2.74 10.30
C ILE A 107 5.61 2.53 11.79
N PRO A 108 6.56 2.77 12.71
CA PRO A 108 6.33 2.52 14.13
C PRO A 108 5.13 3.26 14.73
N ASP A 109 4.87 4.51 14.28
CA ASP A 109 3.66 5.28 14.59
C ASP A 109 3.06 5.86 13.31
N PRO A 110 2.03 5.21 12.74
CA PRO A 110 1.45 5.63 11.47
C PRO A 110 0.45 6.79 11.60
N ARG A 111 0.15 7.30 12.79
CA ARG A 111 -0.83 8.37 13.01
C ARG A 111 -0.54 9.62 12.19
N ALA A 112 0.72 10.01 12.07
CA ALA A 112 1.11 11.15 11.25
C ALA A 112 0.82 10.94 9.76
N VAL A 113 1.03 9.72 9.23
CA VAL A 113 0.72 9.36 7.85
C VAL A 113 -0.79 9.36 7.61
N LEU A 114 -1.57 8.77 8.51
CA LEU A 114 -3.03 8.77 8.44
C LEU A 114 -3.61 10.20 8.47
N ALA A 115 -3.06 11.08 9.35
CA ALA A 115 -3.46 12.48 9.43
C ALA A 115 -3.13 13.26 8.14
N GLU A 116 -1.94 13.05 7.58
CA GLU A 116 -1.56 13.66 6.30
C GLU A 116 -2.42 13.17 5.14
N MET A 117 -2.71 11.86 5.04
CA MET A 117 -3.63 11.33 4.04
C MET A 117 -5.03 11.95 4.18
N ALA A 118 -5.54 12.06 5.41
CA ALA A 118 -6.82 12.76 5.67
C ALA A 118 -6.78 14.22 5.25
N ARG A 119 -5.68 14.94 5.54
CA ARG A 119 -5.51 16.37 5.25
C ARG A 119 -5.48 16.64 3.74
N VAL A 120 -4.66 15.90 3.01
CA VAL A 120 -4.44 16.11 1.56
C VAL A 120 -5.57 15.58 0.69
N THR A 121 -6.48 14.76 1.24
CA THR A 121 -7.68 14.30 0.53
C THR A 121 -8.73 15.40 0.52
N ALA A 122 -9.33 15.67 -0.64
CA ALA A 122 -10.38 16.67 -0.83
C ALA A 122 -11.69 16.27 -0.12
N SER A 123 -12.57 17.24 0.16
CA SER A 123 -13.95 16.94 0.55
C SER A 123 -14.65 16.13 -0.53
N GLY A 124 -15.41 15.11 -0.16
CA GLY A 124 -15.97 14.11 -1.06
C GLY A 124 -14.97 13.06 -1.54
N GLY A 125 -13.68 13.26 -1.30
CA GLY A 125 -12.60 12.38 -1.74
C GLY A 125 -12.51 11.07 -0.95
N LEU A 126 -11.75 10.12 -1.49
CA LEU A 126 -11.59 8.77 -0.95
C LEU A 126 -10.20 8.59 -0.34
N VAL A 127 -10.13 8.04 0.87
CA VAL A 127 -8.94 7.41 1.43
C VAL A 127 -9.13 5.89 1.39
N PHE A 128 -8.18 5.18 0.78
CA PHE A 128 -8.21 3.73 0.65
C PHE A 128 -6.84 3.14 1.00
N ILE A 129 -6.79 2.41 2.11
CA ILE A 129 -5.54 1.83 2.62
C ILE A 129 -5.74 0.33 2.79
N ARG A 130 -4.81 -0.47 2.26
CA ARG A 130 -4.73 -1.91 2.52
C ARG A 130 -3.37 -2.24 3.10
N ASP A 131 -3.38 -3.04 4.16
CA ASP A 131 -2.12 -3.48 4.77
C ASP A 131 -2.30 -4.84 5.45
N LEU A 132 -1.18 -5.42 5.91
CA LEU A 132 -1.19 -6.67 6.65
C LEU A 132 -1.99 -6.54 7.94
N ALA A 133 -2.75 -7.58 8.26
CA ALA A 133 -3.44 -7.73 9.54
C ALA A 133 -2.60 -8.61 10.47
N ARG A 134 -2.35 -8.14 11.70
CA ARG A 134 -1.67 -8.96 12.71
C ARG A 134 -2.53 -10.16 13.08
N PRO A 135 -2.03 -11.39 12.89
CA PRO A 135 -2.73 -12.60 13.32
C PRO A 135 -2.91 -12.65 14.85
N ALA A 136 -3.97 -13.30 15.29
CA ALA A 136 -4.28 -13.40 16.72
C ALA A 136 -3.38 -14.37 17.48
N ALA A 137 -2.81 -15.37 16.78
CA ALA A 137 -1.98 -16.41 17.39
C ALA A 137 -0.74 -16.73 16.53
N GLU A 138 0.33 -17.17 17.18
CA GLU A 138 1.58 -17.58 16.49
C GLU A 138 1.35 -18.71 15.48
N ALA A 139 0.43 -19.64 15.77
CA ALA A 139 0.07 -20.71 14.85
C ALA A 139 -0.51 -20.16 13.53
N ASP A 140 -1.21 -19.03 13.56
CA ASP A 140 -1.69 -18.37 12.34
C ASP A 140 -0.57 -17.69 11.57
N VAL A 141 0.42 -17.12 12.29
CA VAL A 141 1.65 -16.59 11.65
C VAL A 141 2.38 -17.71 10.92
N ASP A 142 2.61 -18.85 11.58
CA ASP A 142 3.27 -20.02 10.99
C ASP A 142 2.53 -20.51 9.74
N ARG A 143 1.21 -20.63 9.82
CA ARG A 143 0.34 -21.03 8.71
C ARG A 143 0.44 -20.07 7.53
N LEU A 144 0.37 -18.76 7.77
CA LEU A 144 0.47 -17.73 6.71
C LEU A 144 1.86 -17.72 6.06
N VAL A 145 2.93 -17.83 6.87
CA VAL A 145 4.29 -17.90 6.35
C VAL A 145 4.46 -19.15 5.49
N ALA A 146 3.97 -20.31 5.93
CA ALA A 146 4.04 -21.54 5.15
C ALA A 146 3.26 -21.43 3.82
N LEU A 147 2.07 -20.80 3.85
CA LEU A 147 1.21 -20.65 2.68
C LEU A 147 1.79 -19.68 1.63
N TYR A 148 2.35 -18.54 2.06
CA TYR A 148 2.73 -17.45 1.17
C TYR A 148 4.22 -17.36 0.83
N ALA A 149 5.09 -17.98 1.62
CA ALA A 149 6.49 -18.09 1.24
C ALA A 149 6.74 -19.17 0.15
N GLY A 150 5.79 -20.06 -0.07
CA GLY A 150 5.93 -21.16 -1.03
C GLY A 150 6.86 -22.28 -0.56
N GLU A 151 7.30 -23.11 -1.49
CA GLU A 151 8.21 -24.22 -1.20
C GLU A 151 9.68 -23.82 -1.31
N PRO A 152 10.56 -24.35 -0.47
CA PRO A 152 11.98 -24.04 -0.52
C PRO A 152 12.60 -24.54 -1.84
N PRO A 153 13.36 -23.70 -2.55
CA PRO A 153 14.02 -24.10 -3.77
C PRO A 153 15.13 -25.13 -3.51
N ALA A 154 15.37 -26.02 -4.47
CA ALA A 154 16.43 -27.03 -4.37
C ALA A 154 17.85 -26.42 -4.44
N ASN A 155 17.99 -25.21 -5.04
CA ASN A 155 19.29 -24.54 -5.17
C ASN A 155 19.71 -23.89 -3.85
N PRO A 156 20.91 -24.17 -3.29
CA PRO A 156 21.37 -23.63 -2.02
C PRO A 156 21.43 -22.08 -1.96
N THR A 157 21.80 -21.41 -3.07
CA THR A 157 21.86 -19.95 -3.13
C THR A 157 20.45 -19.34 -3.07
N ALA A 158 19.50 -19.96 -3.77
CA ALA A 158 18.09 -19.55 -3.73
C ALA A 158 17.43 -19.85 -2.37
N LYS A 159 17.91 -20.90 -1.67
CA LYS A 159 17.42 -21.26 -0.34
C LYS A 159 17.68 -20.16 0.70
N ALA A 160 18.83 -19.54 0.70
CA ALA A 160 19.14 -18.43 1.62
C ALA A 160 18.24 -17.21 1.38
N SER A 161 17.96 -16.86 0.12
CA SER A 161 17.00 -15.80 -0.24
C SER A 161 15.58 -16.16 0.19
N PHE A 162 15.17 -17.41 0.02
CA PHE A 162 13.87 -17.90 0.46
C PHE A 162 13.68 -17.85 1.98
N GLU A 163 14.69 -18.26 2.75
CA GLU A 163 14.67 -18.18 4.21
C GLU A 163 14.56 -16.72 4.67
N ASN A 164 15.33 -15.81 4.06
CA ASN A 164 15.23 -14.38 4.35
C ASN A 164 13.84 -13.80 4.03
N GLN A 165 13.23 -14.19 2.91
CA GLN A 165 11.86 -13.76 2.56
C GLN A 165 10.81 -14.27 3.56
N ARG A 166 10.95 -15.50 4.04
CA ARG A 166 10.10 -16.07 5.11
C ARG A 166 10.22 -15.28 6.40
N ASP A 167 11.43 -14.96 6.82
CA ASP A 167 11.71 -14.20 8.04
C ASP A 167 11.17 -12.77 7.93
N LEU A 168 11.33 -12.13 6.76
CA LEU A 168 10.75 -10.82 6.48
C LEU A 168 9.22 -10.83 6.53
N LEU A 169 8.56 -11.84 5.93
CA LEU A 169 7.10 -11.97 6.00
C LEU A 169 6.63 -12.17 7.45
N ARG A 170 7.31 -13.03 8.22
CA ARG A 170 7.03 -13.24 9.65
C ARG A 170 7.15 -11.93 10.44
N ALA A 171 8.24 -11.20 10.26
CA ALA A 171 8.47 -9.92 10.90
C ALA A 171 7.38 -8.89 10.52
N SER A 172 6.97 -8.85 9.26
CA SER A 172 5.89 -7.98 8.79
C SER A 172 4.53 -8.33 9.42
N LEU A 173 4.20 -9.62 9.55
CA LEU A 173 2.97 -10.07 10.23
C LEU A 173 2.96 -9.69 11.71
N HIS A 174 4.10 -9.77 12.39
CA HIS A 174 4.21 -9.33 13.79
C HIS A 174 4.14 -7.80 13.94
N ALA A 175 4.70 -7.05 13.00
CA ALA A 175 4.66 -5.59 12.98
C ALA A 175 3.29 -5.03 12.53
N ALA A 176 2.48 -5.84 11.87
CA ALA A 176 1.16 -5.47 11.39
C ALA A 176 0.22 -5.03 12.53
N LEU A 177 -0.81 -4.27 12.18
CA LEU A 177 -1.84 -3.80 13.13
C LEU A 177 -3.09 -4.67 13.05
N THR A 178 -3.83 -4.75 14.14
CA THR A 178 -5.17 -5.33 14.14
C THR A 178 -6.20 -4.33 13.57
N VAL A 179 -7.36 -4.81 13.18
CA VAL A 179 -8.49 -3.96 12.71
C VAL A 179 -8.85 -2.90 13.75
N ASP A 180 -8.90 -3.28 15.03
CA ASP A 180 -9.28 -2.37 16.12
C ASP A 180 -8.22 -1.29 16.35
N GLU A 181 -6.92 -1.63 16.29
CA GLU A 181 -5.82 -0.67 16.41
C GLU A 181 -5.86 0.34 15.25
N VAL A 182 -6.06 -0.14 14.02
CA VAL A 182 -6.18 0.74 12.83
C VAL A 182 -7.39 1.65 12.97
N ALA A 183 -8.56 1.12 13.33
CA ALA A 183 -9.77 1.92 13.49
C ALA A 183 -9.61 3.01 14.57
N ALA A 184 -9.00 2.67 15.70
CA ALA A 184 -8.73 3.63 16.77
C ALA A 184 -7.75 4.74 16.32
N MET A 185 -6.65 4.37 15.66
CA MET A 185 -5.67 5.33 15.14
C MET A 185 -6.26 6.23 14.05
N ALA A 186 -7.01 5.66 13.10
CA ALA A 186 -7.64 6.38 12.01
C ALA A 186 -8.66 7.42 12.54
N ASN A 187 -9.52 7.04 13.48
CA ASN A 187 -10.47 7.95 14.11
C ASN A 187 -9.77 9.12 14.80
N ALA A 188 -8.64 8.87 15.46
CA ALA A 188 -7.83 9.91 16.12
C ALA A 188 -7.03 10.80 15.13
N SER A 189 -6.93 10.39 13.85
CA SER A 189 -6.10 11.02 12.82
C SER A 189 -6.91 11.72 11.72
N GLY A 190 -8.17 12.09 11.98
CA GLY A 190 -9.01 12.82 11.01
C GLY A 190 -9.78 11.92 10.03
N LEU A 191 -9.79 10.61 10.23
CA LEU A 191 -10.55 9.62 9.43
C LEU A 191 -11.74 9.08 10.24
N ALA A 192 -12.38 9.93 11.04
CA ALA A 192 -13.50 9.54 11.90
C ALA A 192 -14.68 9.01 11.08
N GLY A 193 -15.16 7.83 11.45
CA GLY A 193 -16.22 7.12 10.71
C GLY A 193 -15.73 6.28 9.53
N CYS A 194 -14.41 6.04 9.43
CA CYS A 194 -13.87 5.09 8.45
C CYS A 194 -14.39 3.66 8.70
N SER A 195 -14.47 2.88 7.63
CA SER A 195 -14.68 1.43 7.72
C SER A 195 -13.32 0.73 7.67
N VAL A 196 -13.06 -0.16 8.62
CA VAL A 196 -11.87 -1.03 8.61
C VAL A 196 -12.34 -2.47 8.69
N GLN A 197 -11.95 -3.30 7.73
CA GLN A 197 -12.42 -4.68 7.63
C GLN A 197 -11.29 -5.62 7.21
N LEU A 198 -11.32 -6.87 7.66
CA LEU A 198 -10.51 -7.94 7.07
C LEU A 198 -11.04 -8.23 5.65
N THR A 199 -10.18 -8.09 4.65
CA THR A 199 -10.52 -8.30 3.24
C THR A 199 -9.81 -9.52 2.63
N SER A 200 -8.91 -10.13 3.39
CA SER A 200 -8.34 -11.45 3.11
C SER A 200 -7.90 -12.11 4.42
N ASP A 201 -7.32 -13.29 4.33
CA ASP A 201 -6.77 -14.03 5.49
C ASP A 201 -5.58 -13.34 6.17
N ARG A 202 -5.02 -12.28 5.56
CA ARG A 202 -3.86 -11.55 6.06
C ARG A 202 -3.89 -10.04 5.83
N HIS A 203 -4.97 -9.47 5.27
CA HIS A 203 -5.04 -8.02 5.03
C HIS A 203 -6.30 -7.42 5.62
N TRP A 204 -6.15 -6.24 6.20
CA TRP A 204 -7.25 -5.33 6.43
C TRP A 204 -7.30 -4.28 5.31
N THR A 205 -8.49 -3.70 5.12
CA THR A 205 -8.69 -2.54 4.25
C THR A 205 -9.46 -1.47 5.02
N LEU A 206 -8.95 -0.24 4.98
CA LEU A 206 -9.60 0.96 5.46
C LEU A 206 -10.18 1.73 4.28
N THR A 207 -11.44 2.12 4.38
CA THR A 207 -12.11 3.01 3.44
C THR A 207 -12.72 4.19 4.19
N PHE A 208 -12.53 5.40 3.65
CA PHE A 208 -13.09 6.62 4.21
C PHE A 208 -13.44 7.60 3.10
N ARG A 209 -14.69 8.07 3.06
CA ARG A 209 -15.11 9.21 2.25
C ARG A 209 -15.10 10.45 3.13
N LYS A 210 -14.24 11.41 2.78
CA LYS A 210 -14.13 12.66 3.51
C LYS A 210 -15.39 13.49 3.31
N PRO A 211 -16.05 13.94 4.38
CA PRO A 211 -17.24 14.79 4.28
C PRO A 211 -17.03 16.08 3.49
#